data_b4973cdb9a2179008f7dd8d63f0ebd0a
#
_entry.id   b4973cdb9a2179008f7dd8d63f0ebd0a
#
_cell.length_a   1.000
_cell.length_b   1.000
_cell.length_c   1.000
_cell.angle_alpha   90.00
_cell.angle_beta   90.00
_cell.angle_gamma   90.00
#
_symmetry.space_group_name_H-M   'P 1'
#
loop_
_entity.id
_entity.type
_entity.pdbx_description
1 polymer ?
#
loop_
_entity_poly.entity_id
_entity_poly.type
_entity_poly.pdbx_seq_one_letter_code
_entity_poly.pdbx_strand_id
1 'polypeptide(L)'
;TNTTIQRKEVPFTSSRSFRERQQQLEKIMKIDIPENSKEIEVARSYGDLRENAEFKYAKERQGLLMAQGAKLAEDLEIVKPTDFTDISTDKINIGTGVALEFEDNSHITYFILGVWDQDDDLKIISSETKLAKLLLGLSVGDDVNLPDGKAIVRDIISLTNEIKNGYLHNY
;
A
#
# COMPACT_ATOMS: atom_id res chain seq x y z
N THR A 1 -1.66 3.96 -38.41
CA THR A 1 -2.00 4.55 -37.09
C THR A 1 -1.84 3.49 -36.02
N ASN A 2 -0.63 3.43 -35.45
CA ASN A 2 -0.37 2.57 -34.28
C ASN A 2 -1.00 3.21 -33.05
N THR A 3 -2.19 2.77 -32.73
CA THR A 3 -2.75 3.03 -31.42
C THR A 3 -2.06 2.05 -30.48
N THR A 4 -0.97 2.49 -29.85
CA THR A 4 -0.34 1.76 -28.76
C THR A 4 -1.36 1.78 -27.62
N ILE A 5 -2.12 0.71 -27.46
CA ILE A 5 -2.93 0.49 -26.26
C ILE A 5 -1.91 0.35 -25.15
N GLN A 6 -1.71 1.43 -24.38
CA GLN A 6 -0.98 1.35 -23.13
C GLN A 6 -1.78 0.39 -22.24
N ARG A 7 -1.30 -0.86 -22.14
CA ARG A 7 -1.81 -1.77 -21.13
C ARG A 7 -1.54 -1.12 -19.78
N LYS A 8 -2.59 -0.65 -19.13
CA LYS A 8 -2.53 -0.20 -17.75
C LYS A 8 -2.01 -1.40 -16.96
N GLU A 9 -0.79 -1.31 -16.44
CA GLU A 9 -0.21 -2.34 -15.60
C GLU A 9 -1.13 -2.53 -14.39
N VAL A 10 -1.47 -3.80 -14.09
CA VAL A 10 -2.24 -4.14 -12.90
C VAL A 10 -1.37 -3.85 -11.68
N PRO A 11 -1.84 -3.03 -10.73
CA PRO A 11 -1.08 -2.78 -9.51
C PRO A 11 -1.04 -4.02 -8.63
N PHE A 12 0.14 -4.28 -8.05
CA PHE A 12 0.37 -5.39 -7.15
C PHE A 12 0.74 -4.91 -5.75
N THR A 13 0.48 -5.75 -4.76
CA THR A 13 0.89 -5.54 -3.39
C THR A 13 1.26 -6.87 -2.74
N SER A 14 1.93 -6.85 -1.59
CA SER A 14 2.24 -8.08 -0.87
C SER A 14 0.96 -8.78 -0.40
N SER A 15 1.05 -10.09 -0.20
CA SER A 15 -0.05 -10.90 0.34
C SER A 15 -0.50 -10.39 1.72
N ARG A 16 0.44 -9.94 2.55
CA ARG A 16 0.14 -9.35 3.86
C ARG A 16 -0.72 -8.10 3.74
N SER A 17 -0.30 -7.11 2.94
CA SER A 17 -1.02 -5.85 2.79
C SER A 17 -2.40 -6.05 2.17
N PHE A 18 -2.51 -6.98 1.23
CA PHE A 18 -3.80 -7.35 0.65
C PHE A 18 -4.75 -7.95 1.70
N ARG A 19 -4.26 -8.89 2.49
CA ARG A 19 -5.05 -9.53 3.55
C ARG A 19 -5.46 -8.54 4.64
N GLU A 20 -4.58 -7.64 5.04
CA GLU A 20 -4.91 -6.60 6.02
C GLU A 20 -6.08 -5.73 5.55
N ARG A 21 -6.12 -5.38 4.27
CA ARG A 21 -7.23 -4.61 3.70
C ARG A 21 -8.52 -5.43 3.60
N GLN A 22 -8.42 -6.71 3.26
CA GLN A 22 -9.58 -7.61 3.31
C GLN A 22 -10.16 -7.69 4.72
N GLN A 23 -9.31 -7.80 5.74
CA GLN A 23 -9.73 -7.83 7.14
C GLN A 23 -10.36 -6.52 7.60
N GLN A 24 -9.84 -5.38 7.15
CA GLN A 24 -10.46 -4.08 7.41
C GLN A 24 -11.86 -3.97 6.82
N LEU A 25 -12.05 -4.41 5.58
CA LEU A 25 -13.36 -4.44 4.95
C LEU A 25 -14.32 -5.37 5.69
N GLU A 26 -13.87 -6.55 6.05
CA GLU A 26 -14.66 -7.52 6.81
C GLU A 26 -15.11 -6.94 8.15
N LYS A 27 -14.22 -6.27 8.88
CA LYS A 27 -14.54 -5.60 10.14
C LYS A 27 -15.61 -4.51 9.95
N ILE A 28 -15.46 -3.67 8.93
CA ILE A 28 -16.45 -2.63 8.64
C ILE A 28 -17.82 -3.25 8.37
N MET A 29 -17.90 -4.28 7.54
CA MET A 29 -19.16 -4.89 7.12
C MET A 29 -19.83 -5.73 8.21
N LYS A 30 -19.04 -6.47 8.99
CA LYS A 30 -19.57 -7.43 9.97
C LYS A 30 -19.66 -6.89 11.41
N ILE A 31 -18.88 -5.87 11.74
CA ILE A 31 -18.80 -5.32 13.09
C ILE A 31 -19.24 -3.87 13.13
N ASP A 32 -18.56 -2.98 12.41
CA ASP A 32 -18.75 -1.54 12.56
C ASP A 32 -20.13 -1.08 12.05
N ILE A 33 -20.57 -1.54 10.90
CA ILE A 33 -21.89 -1.20 10.34
C ILE A 33 -23.03 -1.75 11.20
N PRO A 34 -23.04 -3.02 11.64
CA PRO A 34 -24.04 -3.51 12.56
C PRO A 34 -24.08 -2.77 13.90
N GLU A 35 -22.94 -2.45 14.49
CA GLU A 35 -22.89 -1.64 15.73
C GLU A 35 -23.46 -0.25 15.50
N ASN A 36 -23.11 0.38 14.38
CA ASN A 36 -23.65 1.68 14.01
C ASN A 36 -25.17 1.66 13.81
N SER A 37 -25.71 0.59 13.21
CA SER A 37 -27.17 0.43 13.07
C SER A 37 -27.88 0.39 14.43
N LYS A 38 -27.27 -0.25 15.43
CA LYS A 38 -27.77 -0.22 16.81
C LYS A 38 -27.68 1.15 17.44
N GLU A 39 -26.59 1.89 17.23
CA GLU A 39 -26.45 3.27 17.69
C GLU A 39 -27.55 4.17 17.14
N ILE A 40 -27.88 4.02 15.85
CA ILE A 40 -28.96 4.78 15.21
C ILE A 40 -30.31 4.43 15.83
N GLU A 41 -30.59 3.15 16.06
CA GLU A 41 -31.82 2.68 16.68
C GLU A 41 -31.99 3.23 18.10
N VAL A 42 -30.94 3.16 18.91
CA VAL A 42 -30.93 3.70 20.27
C VAL A 42 -31.14 5.21 20.25
N ALA A 43 -30.42 5.92 19.38
CA ALA A 43 -30.55 7.38 19.28
C ALA A 43 -31.97 7.83 18.87
N ARG A 44 -32.63 7.09 17.99
CA ARG A 44 -34.05 7.32 17.64
C ARG A 44 -34.98 7.24 18.82
N SER A 45 -34.68 6.36 19.78
CA SER A 45 -35.51 6.14 20.97
C SER A 45 -35.52 7.34 21.92
N TYR A 46 -34.55 8.27 21.79
CA TYR A 46 -34.45 9.45 22.66
C TYR A 46 -35.40 10.62 22.29
N GLY A 47 -36.17 10.51 21.22
CA GLY A 47 -37.22 11.45 20.89
C GLY A 47 -36.93 12.38 19.72
N ASP A 48 -36.97 13.72 19.90
CA ASP A 48 -36.88 14.68 18.80
C ASP A 48 -35.62 14.55 17.97
N LEU A 49 -35.74 14.01 16.75
CA LEU A 49 -34.62 13.76 15.85
C LEU A 49 -33.98 15.04 15.26
N ARG A 50 -34.67 16.19 15.33
CA ARG A 50 -34.17 17.46 14.80
C ARG A 50 -33.04 18.05 15.66
N GLU A 51 -33.13 17.86 16.97
CA GLU A 51 -32.16 18.37 17.97
C GLU A 51 -31.35 17.25 18.62
N ASN A 52 -31.53 16.02 18.14
CA ASN A 52 -30.84 14.85 18.69
C ASN A 52 -29.42 14.75 18.13
N ALA A 53 -28.44 15.27 18.90
CA ALA A 53 -27.04 15.26 18.53
C ALA A 53 -26.49 13.83 18.36
N GLU A 54 -26.94 12.89 19.18
CA GLU A 54 -26.50 11.48 19.11
C GLU A 54 -26.98 10.82 17.83
N PHE A 55 -28.22 11.09 17.41
CA PHE A 55 -28.77 10.60 16.14
C PHE A 55 -27.99 11.16 14.95
N LYS A 56 -27.74 12.48 14.96
CA LYS A 56 -26.95 13.14 13.91
C LYS A 56 -25.55 12.55 13.80
N TYR A 57 -24.86 12.38 14.91
CA TYR A 57 -23.52 11.78 14.96
C TYR A 57 -23.53 10.35 14.42
N ALA A 58 -24.48 9.53 14.85
CA ALA A 58 -24.61 8.14 14.38
C ALA A 58 -24.88 8.05 12.86
N LYS A 59 -25.68 8.97 12.31
CA LYS A 59 -25.94 9.06 10.86
C LYS A 59 -24.71 9.51 10.08
N GLU A 60 -23.94 10.45 10.60
CA GLU A 60 -22.67 10.87 10.00
C GLU A 60 -21.66 9.71 9.98
N ARG A 61 -21.57 8.98 11.08
CA ARG A 61 -20.72 7.78 11.17
C ARG A 61 -21.13 6.71 10.16
N GLN A 62 -22.42 6.51 9.95
CA GLN A 62 -22.93 5.59 8.93
C GLN A 62 -22.41 5.95 7.54
N GLY A 63 -22.48 7.22 7.18
CA GLY A 63 -21.96 7.71 5.89
C GLY A 63 -20.48 7.45 5.72
N LEU A 64 -19.67 7.70 6.75
CA LEU A 64 -18.23 7.44 6.74
C LEU A 64 -17.91 5.94 6.59
N LEU A 65 -18.57 5.08 7.35
CA LEU A 65 -18.36 3.64 7.28
C LEU A 65 -18.72 3.07 5.91
N MET A 66 -19.83 3.51 5.34
CA MET A 66 -20.23 3.10 3.99
C MET A 66 -19.24 3.56 2.93
N ALA A 67 -18.74 4.79 3.03
CA ALA A 67 -17.75 5.32 2.09
C ALA A 67 -16.41 4.58 2.21
N GLN A 68 -15.94 4.31 3.41
CA GLN A 68 -14.72 3.53 3.66
C GLN A 68 -14.84 2.10 3.12
N GLY A 69 -15.98 1.44 3.39
CA GLY A 69 -16.24 0.10 2.88
C GLY A 69 -16.27 0.03 1.36
N ALA A 70 -16.94 0.98 0.71
CA ALA A 70 -17.00 1.07 -0.75
C ALA A 70 -15.60 1.29 -1.36
N LYS A 71 -14.79 2.17 -0.77
CA LYS A 71 -13.41 2.44 -1.23
C LYS A 71 -12.52 1.20 -1.09
N LEU A 72 -12.57 0.52 0.04
CA LEU A 72 -11.80 -0.72 0.26
C LEU A 72 -12.22 -1.82 -0.73
N ALA A 73 -13.52 -1.99 -0.96
CA ALA A 73 -14.02 -2.97 -1.91
C ALA A 73 -13.53 -2.68 -3.34
N GLU A 74 -13.58 -1.43 -3.76
CA GLU A 74 -13.09 -0.99 -5.07
C GLU A 74 -11.58 -1.25 -5.21
N ASP A 75 -10.78 -0.85 -4.20
CA ASP A 75 -9.34 -1.03 -4.21
C ASP A 75 -8.95 -2.52 -4.28
N LEU A 76 -9.67 -3.38 -3.57
CA LEU A 76 -9.44 -4.82 -3.57
C LEU A 76 -9.78 -5.51 -4.90
N GLU A 77 -10.63 -4.91 -5.72
CA GLU A 77 -10.90 -5.38 -7.08
C GLU A 77 -9.77 -5.03 -8.05
N ILE A 78 -9.13 -3.89 -7.85
CA ILE A 78 -8.10 -3.34 -8.75
C ILE A 78 -6.72 -3.93 -8.45
N VAL A 79 -6.33 -3.97 -7.17
CA VAL A 79 -5.00 -4.42 -6.72
C VAL A 79 -4.97 -5.93 -6.57
N LYS A 80 -3.87 -6.57 -7.00
CA LYS A 80 -3.68 -8.02 -6.92
C LYS A 80 -2.57 -8.37 -5.92
N PRO A 81 -2.75 -9.43 -5.11
CA PRO A 81 -1.68 -9.90 -4.24
C PRO A 81 -0.60 -10.63 -5.02
N THR A 82 0.64 -10.54 -4.55
CA THR A 82 1.78 -11.28 -5.09
C THR A 82 2.75 -11.66 -3.96
N ASP A 83 3.49 -12.73 -4.15
CA ASP A 83 4.57 -13.15 -3.24
C ASP A 83 5.97 -12.71 -3.72
N PHE A 84 6.04 -11.96 -4.82
CA PHE A 84 7.29 -11.47 -5.41
C PHE A 84 8.34 -12.57 -5.64
N THR A 85 7.93 -13.77 -6.01
CA THR A 85 8.86 -14.86 -6.37
C THR A 85 9.47 -14.65 -7.74
N ASP A 86 10.71 -15.13 -7.91
CA ASP A 86 11.44 -15.16 -9.19
C ASP A 86 11.60 -13.79 -9.87
N ILE A 87 11.78 -12.75 -9.07
CA ILE A 87 12.01 -11.39 -9.58
C ILE A 87 13.49 -11.24 -9.97
N SER A 88 13.73 -10.86 -11.23
CA SER A 88 15.07 -10.58 -11.74
C SER A 88 15.69 -9.38 -11.02
N THR A 89 17.00 -9.49 -10.74
CA THR A 89 17.82 -8.39 -10.18
C THR A 89 18.71 -7.72 -11.23
N ASP A 90 18.46 -7.94 -12.51
CA ASP A 90 19.20 -7.27 -13.59
C ASP A 90 18.93 -5.77 -13.62
N LYS A 91 17.74 -5.38 -13.26
CA LYS A 91 17.31 -4.00 -13.08
C LYS A 91 16.54 -3.87 -11.77
N ILE A 92 16.40 -2.64 -11.29
CA ILE A 92 15.54 -2.37 -10.13
C ILE A 92 14.10 -2.63 -10.53
N ASN A 93 13.48 -3.63 -9.92
CA ASN A 93 12.09 -4.03 -10.11
C ASN A 93 11.31 -3.93 -8.80
N ILE A 94 9.99 -3.94 -8.90
CA ILE A 94 9.13 -4.20 -7.74
C ILE A 94 9.45 -5.62 -7.24
N GLY A 95 9.76 -5.76 -5.95
CA GLY A 95 10.22 -7.03 -5.37
C GLY A 95 11.74 -7.17 -5.27
N THR A 96 12.49 -6.09 -5.48
CA THR A 96 13.95 -6.07 -5.31
C THR A 96 14.38 -5.05 -4.26
N GLY A 97 15.61 -5.23 -3.75
CA GLY A 97 16.32 -4.24 -2.97
C GLY A 97 17.36 -3.50 -3.81
N VAL A 98 17.61 -2.25 -3.50
CA VAL A 98 18.61 -1.42 -4.16
C VAL A 98 19.54 -0.80 -3.13
N ALA A 99 20.83 -1.05 -3.28
CA ALA A 99 21.87 -0.39 -2.50
C ALA A 99 22.36 0.85 -3.23
N LEU A 100 22.22 2.00 -2.59
CA LEU A 100 22.63 3.31 -3.11
C LEU A 100 23.84 3.84 -2.33
N GLU A 101 24.74 4.51 -3.05
CA GLU A 101 25.87 5.24 -2.48
C GLU A 101 25.80 6.69 -2.90
N PHE A 102 25.82 7.60 -1.93
CA PHE A 102 25.85 9.04 -2.14
C PHE A 102 27.28 9.58 -2.28
N GLU A 103 27.42 10.82 -2.76
CA GLU A 103 28.71 11.47 -2.97
C GLU A 103 29.55 11.61 -1.69
N ASP A 104 28.92 11.67 -0.51
CA ASP A 104 29.58 11.70 0.79
C ASP A 104 29.99 10.32 1.31
N ASN A 105 29.90 9.29 0.47
CA ASN A 105 30.16 7.87 0.78
C ASN A 105 29.17 7.26 1.77
N SER A 106 28.05 7.90 2.08
CA SER A 106 26.98 7.27 2.82
C SER A 106 26.23 6.26 1.96
N HIS A 107 25.67 5.23 2.60
CA HIS A 107 24.94 4.15 1.95
C HIS A 107 23.55 4.01 2.52
N ILE A 108 22.61 3.64 1.68
CA ILE A 108 21.28 3.24 2.10
C ILE A 108 20.77 2.13 1.18
N THR A 109 20.01 1.19 1.74
CA THR A 109 19.35 0.14 0.98
C THR A 109 17.85 0.29 1.15
N TYR A 110 17.14 0.43 0.02
CA TYR A 110 15.69 0.42 -0.03
C TYR A 110 15.19 -0.87 -0.64
N PHE A 111 14.01 -1.31 -0.21
CA PHE A 111 13.29 -2.41 -0.83
C PHE A 111 11.99 -1.88 -1.42
N ILE A 112 11.75 -2.15 -2.70
CA ILE A 112 10.56 -1.68 -3.40
C ILE A 112 9.56 -2.83 -3.46
N LEU A 113 8.46 -2.70 -2.78
CA LEU A 113 7.34 -3.65 -2.84
C LEU A 113 6.14 -3.03 -3.55
N GLY A 114 4.94 -3.54 -3.29
CA GLY A 114 3.75 -3.14 -4.00
C GLY A 114 3.14 -1.83 -3.52
N VAL A 115 1.97 -1.52 -4.06
CA VAL A 115 1.32 -0.21 -3.89
C VAL A 115 0.91 0.11 -2.45
N TRP A 116 0.65 -0.90 -1.62
CA TRP A 116 0.25 -0.74 -0.22
C TRP A 116 1.34 -1.10 0.78
N ASP A 117 2.52 -1.43 0.30
CA ASP A 117 3.62 -1.88 1.13
C ASP A 117 4.50 -0.69 1.51
N GLN A 118 4.64 -0.46 2.80
CA GLN A 118 5.54 0.55 3.34
C GLN A 118 5.95 0.16 4.76
N ASP A 119 7.25 0.26 5.05
CA ASP A 119 7.80 0.03 6.38
C ASP A 119 9.10 0.81 6.51
N ASP A 120 9.08 1.87 7.30
CA ASP A 120 10.23 2.75 7.46
C ASP A 120 11.39 2.05 8.18
N ASP A 121 11.10 1.15 9.10
CA ASP A 121 12.12 0.41 9.85
C ASP A 121 12.90 -0.57 8.96
N LEU A 122 12.19 -1.24 8.07
CA LEU A 122 12.78 -2.17 7.10
C LEU A 122 13.20 -1.51 5.79
N LYS A 123 13.02 -0.20 5.67
CA LYS A 123 13.29 0.56 4.43
C LYS A 123 12.51 0.03 3.22
N ILE A 124 11.29 -0.42 3.44
CA ILE A 124 10.36 -0.80 2.39
C ILE A 124 9.62 0.45 1.92
N ILE A 125 9.67 0.70 0.62
CA ILE A 125 8.95 1.79 -0.03
C ILE A 125 7.91 1.23 -1.02
N SER A 126 6.76 1.88 -1.06
CA SER A 126 5.72 1.55 -2.03
C SER A 126 6.17 1.90 -3.45
N SER A 127 5.80 1.04 -4.40
CA SER A 127 6.04 1.27 -5.83
C SER A 127 5.41 2.58 -6.37
N GLU A 128 4.44 3.14 -5.66
CA GLU A 128 3.76 4.39 -6.03
C GLU A 128 4.51 5.65 -5.59
N THR A 129 5.52 5.54 -4.75
CA THR A 129 6.28 6.71 -4.28
C THR A 129 7.13 7.33 -5.39
N LYS A 130 7.41 8.63 -5.28
CA LYS A 130 8.33 9.31 -6.21
C LYS A 130 9.72 8.67 -6.18
N LEU A 131 10.20 8.29 -5.00
CA LEU A 131 11.49 7.63 -4.82
C LEU A 131 11.54 6.31 -5.59
N ALA A 132 10.53 5.46 -5.43
CA ALA A 132 10.45 4.20 -6.16
C ALA A 132 10.41 4.44 -7.69
N LYS A 133 9.63 5.39 -8.15
CA LYS A 133 9.52 5.72 -9.59
C LYS A 133 10.83 6.22 -10.19
N LEU A 134 11.65 6.94 -9.42
CA LEU A 134 12.99 7.35 -9.86
C LEU A 134 13.97 6.17 -9.96
N LEU A 135 13.81 5.16 -9.12
CA LEU A 135 14.71 4.02 -9.03
C LEU A 135 14.34 2.89 -9.99
N LEU A 136 13.05 2.63 -10.21
CA LEU A 136 12.59 1.51 -11.03
C LEU A 136 13.17 1.57 -12.45
N GLY A 137 13.70 0.44 -12.90
CA GLY A 137 14.27 0.28 -14.23
C GLY A 137 15.74 0.64 -14.34
N LEU A 138 16.36 1.20 -13.31
CA LEU A 138 17.80 1.48 -13.29
C LEU A 138 18.62 0.21 -13.13
N SER A 139 19.86 0.26 -13.61
CA SER A 139 20.84 -0.83 -13.51
C SER A 139 21.98 -0.43 -12.59
N VAL A 140 22.76 -1.40 -12.14
CA VAL A 140 24.00 -1.15 -11.38
C VAL A 140 24.92 -0.21 -12.15
N GLY A 141 25.42 0.82 -11.49
CA GLY A 141 26.26 1.87 -12.07
C GLY A 141 25.50 3.11 -12.55
N ASP A 142 24.18 3.04 -12.64
CA ASP A 142 23.36 4.20 -13.03
C ASP A 142 23.35 5.25 -11.92
N ASP A 143 23.30 6.52 -12.32
CA ASP A 143 23.14 7.67 -11.44
C ASP A 143 21.66 8.00 -11.27
N VAL A 144 21.34 8.52 -10.10
CA VAL A 144 20.00 9.05 -9.82
C VAL A 144 20.09 10.30 -8.95
N ASN A 145 19.30 11.32 -9.30
CA ASN A 145 19.17 12.53 -8.50
C ASN A 145 18.00 12.37 -7.53
N LEU A 146 18.32 12.26 -6.24
CA LEU A 146 17.36 12.14 -5.15
C LEU A 146 17.29 13.46 -4.36
N PRO A 147 16.24 13.69 -3.57
CA PRO A 147 16.14 14.89 -2.72
C PRO A 147 17.35 15.08 -1.80
N ASP A 148 17.94 13.99 -1.29
CA ASP A 148 19.09 14.00 -0.41
C ASP A 148 20.44 14.12 -1.14
N GLY A 149 20.43 14.15 -2.47
CA GLY A 149 21.62 14.27 -3.28
C GLY A 149 21.71 13.23 -4.39
N LYS A 150 22.78 13.33 -5.15
CA LYS A 150 23.07 12.38 -6.23
C LYS A 150 23.57 11.06 -5.65
N ALA A 151 23.02 9.96 -6.13
CA ALA A 151 23.42 8.63 -5.73
C ALA A 151 23.75 7.75 -6.94
N ILE A 152 24.52 6.70 -6.71
CA ILE A 152 24.85 5.67 -7.70
C ILE A 152 24.22 4.35 -7.21
N VAL A 153 23.63 3.60 -8.12
CA VAL A 153 23.16 2.24 -7.86
C VAL A 153 24.37 1.31 -7.76
N ARG A 154 24.66 0.84 -6.55
CA ARG A 154 25.81 -0.04 -6.28
C ARG A 154 25.46 -1.51 -6.40
N ASP A 155 24.28 -1.89 -6.02
CA ASP A 155 23.84 -3.28 -6.09
C ASP A 155 22.31 -3.37 -6.20
N ILE A 156 21.84 -4.44 -6.78
CA ILE A 156 20.43 -4.79 -6.85
C ILE A 156 20.32 -6.20 -6.29
N ILE A 157 19.54 -6.36 -5.22
CA ILE A 157 19.49 -7.56 -4.41
C ILE A 157 18.06 -8.12 -4.33
N SER A 158 17.98 -9.41 -4.04
CA SER A 158 16.72 -10.06 -3.71
C SER A 158 16.23 -9.61 -2.33
N LEU A 159 14.94 -9.80 -2.07
CA LEU A 159 14.35 -9.51 -0.76
C LEU A 159 15.02 -10.36 0.33
N THR A 160 15.21 -9.78 1.51
CA THR A 160 15.75 -10.47 2.66
C THR A 160 14.75 -11.49 3.22
N ASN A 161 15.26 -12.49 3.97
CA ASN A 161 14.39 -13.45 4.65
C ASN A 161 13.45 -12.77 5.66
N GLU A 162 13.90 -11.73 6.33
CA GLU A 162 13.08 -10.95 7.26
C GLU A 162 11.86 -10.34 6.55
N ILE A 163 12.06 -9.73 5.38
CA ILE A 163 10.97 -9.18 4.57
C ILE A 163 10.05 -10.29 4.05
N LYS A 164 10.63 -11.37 3.51
CA LYS A 164 9.84 -12.51 3.02
C LYS A 164 8.97 -13.11 4.12
N ASN A 165 9.50 -13.30 5.30
CA ASN A 165 8.76 -13.86 6.43
C ASN A 165 7.67 -12.92 6.94
N GLY A 166 7.93 -11.61 6.93
CA GLY A 166 6.98 -10.61 7.42
C GLY A 166 5.87 -10.25 6.43
N TYR A 167 6.13 -10.32 5.12
CA TYR A 167 5.23 -9.79 4.10
C TYR A 167 4.69 -10.83 3.11
N LEU A 168 5.39 -11.93 2.88
CA LEU A 168 5.09 -12.84 1.78
C LEU A 168 4.65 -14.24 2.24
N HIS A 169 5.12 -14.69 3.39
CA HIS A 169 4.81 -16.02 3.90
C HIS A 169 3.71 -15.97 4.97
N ASN A 170 2.84 -16.98 4.98
CA ASN A 170 1.78 -17.19 5.97
C ASN A 170 0.64 -16.14 5.96
N TYR A 171 0.40 -15.50 4.83
CA TYR A 171 -0.69 -14.52 4.68
C TYR A 171 -1.65 -14.88 3.55
#